data_1fb2b4d97571626f5b25e25c910ada9a
#
_entry.id   1fb2b4d97571626f5b25e25c910ada9a
#
_cell.length_a   1.000
_cell.length_b   1.000
_cell.length_c   1.000
_cell.angle_alpha   90.00
_cell.angle_beta   90.00
_cell.angle_gamma   90.00
#
_symmetry.space_group_name_H-M   'P 1'
#
loop_
_entity.id
_entity.type
_entity.pdbx_description
1 polymer ?
#
loop_
_entity_poly.entity_id
_entity_poly.type
_entity_poly.pdbx_seq_one_letter_code
_entity_poly.pdbx_strand_id
1 'polypeptide(L)'
;MRVRRSVRALLLDGGALVLLRRTRPGRPVYWTAPGGKIEPSDASPEAALRRELDEELGAVAGPVRQVFACAEQGPDLHRLNVFYVCRLVSMDLSRRHGPEFDDPSNGRYDVDIVPCTPAALAPIDLIPETLGAYLRDHAADLPGLLP
;
A
#
# COMPACT_ATOMS: atom_id res chain seq x y z
N MET A 1 12.00 16.72 -15.70
CA MET A 1 11.05 16.27 -14.65
C MET A 1 10.86 14.78 -14.75
N ARG A 2 11.16 14.05 -13.69
CA ARG A 2 10.96 12.61 -13.64
C ARG A 2 9.54 12.31 -13.13
N VAL A 3 8.95 11.25 -13.64
CA VAL A 3 7.67 10.73 -13.16
C VAL A 3 7.89 9.31 -12.63
N ARG A 4 7.52 9.09 -11.37
CA ARG A 4 7.54 7.78 -10.75
C ARG A 4 6.12 7.28 -10.60
N ARG A 5 5.86 6.11 -11.15
CA ARG A 5 4.55 5.46 -11.03
C ARG A 5 4.61 4.36 -9.99
N SER A 6 3.69 4.40 -9.06
CA SER A 6 3.56 3.41 -8.01
C SER A 6 2.16 2.84 -7.97
N VAL A 7 2.06 1.57 -7.64
CA VAL A 7 0.80 0.85 -7.45
C VAL A 7 0.72 0.42 -6.00
N ARG A 8 -0.46 0.55 -5.40
CA ARG A 8 -0.67 0.20 -4.00
C ARG A 8 -1.98 -0.53 -3.82
N ALA A 9 -2.00 -1.45 -2.87
CA ALA A 9 -3.19 -2.25 -2.59
C ALA A 9 -3.91 -1.73 -1.35
N LEU A 10 -5.21 -1.49 -1.50
CA LEU A 10 -6.13 -1.45 -0.38
C LEU A 10 -6.55 -2.90 -0.16
N LEU A 11 -5.71 -3.61 0.59
CA LEU A 11 -5.76 -5.06 0.73
C LEU A 11 -6.67 -5.41 1.91
N LEU A 12 -7.79 -6.06 1.61
CA LEU A 12 -8.80 -6.40 2.61
C LEU A 12 -8.64 -7.84 3.07
N ASP A 13 -8.55 -7.99 4.39
CA ASP A 13 -8.62 -9.27 5.08
C ASP A 13 -9.91 -9.24 5.91
N GLY A 14 -10.99 -9.79 5.35
CA GLY A 14 -12.32 -9.59 5.91
C GLY A 14 -12.69 -8.11 5.91
N GLY A 15 -13.10 -7.57 7.05
CA GLY A 15 -13.44 -6.15 7.19
C GLY A 15 -12.26 -5.26 7.58
N ALA A 16 -11.03 -5.72 7.43
CA ALA A 16 -9.83 -5.00 7.86
C ALA A 16 -8.86 -4.74 6.71
N LEU A 17 -8.11 -3.63 6.81
CA LEU A 17 -7.04 -3.30 5.89
C LEU A 17 -5.71 -3.84 6.41
N VAL A 18 -4.92 -4.41 5.51
CA VAL A 18 -3.54 -4.79 5.78
C VAL A 18 -2.66 -3.60 5.43
N LEU A 19 -2.00 -3.03 6.43
CA LEU A 19 -1.15 -1.85 6.28
C LEU A 19 0.28 -2.15 6.72
N LEU A 20 1.22 -1.39 6.18
CA LEU A 20 2.61 -1.42 6.65
C LEU A 20 2.84 -0.27 7.62
N ARG A 21 3.26 -0.59 8.84
CA ARG A 21 3.71 0.41 9.82
C ARG A 21 5.19 0.62 9.62
N ARG A 22 5.56 1.86 9.29
CA ARG A 22 6.94 2.21 9.00
C ARG A 22 7.57 2.91 10.19
N THR A 23 8.67 2.35 10.67
CA THR A 23 9.50 2.94 11.70
C THR A 23 10.86 3.26 11.09
N ARG A 24 11.19 4.55 11.01
CA ARG A 24 12.45 5.02 10.43
C ARG A 24 13.15 5.96 11.41
N PRO A 25 14.52 5.95 11.44
CA PRO A 25 15.26 6.85 12.31
C PRO A 25 14.90 8.32 12.06
N GLY A 26 14.68 9.05 13.12
CA GLY A 26 14.47 10.50 13.06
C GLY A 26 13.11 10.95 12.56
N ARG A 27 12.13 10.04 12.42
CA ARG A 27 10.77 10.45 12.03
C ARG A 27 9.72 9.70 12.85
N PRO A 28 8.53 10.33 13.02
CA PRO A 28 7.40 9.67 13.65
C PRO A 28 6.97 8.43 12.85
N VAL A 29 6.39 7.45 13.52
CA VAL A 29 5.81 6.28 12.89
C VAL A 29 4.68 6.70 11.96
N TYR A 30 4.62 6.08 10.78
CA TYR A 30 3.58 6.32 9.80
C TYR A 30 3.18 4.99 9.14
N TRP A 31 2.05 5.00 8.46
CA TRP A 31 1.52 3.80 7.79
C TRP A 31 1.36 4.05 6.30
N THR A 32 1.56 3.00 5.53
CA THR A 32 1.37 3.02 4.08
C THR A 32 0.57 1.80 3.65
N ALA A 33 -0.12 1.93 2.53
CA ALA A 33 -0.67 0.76 1.85
C ALA A 33 0.47 -0.02 1.19
N PRO A 34 0.44 -1.37 1.21
CA PRO A 34 1.48 -2.16 0.56
C PRO A 34 1.48 -1.92 -0.96
N GLY A 35 2.66 -1.95 -1.53
CA GLY A 35 2.86 -1.70 -2.95
C GLY A 35 4.20 -1.04 -3.19
N GLY A 36 4.40 -0.53 -4.38
CA GLY A 36 5.65 0.14 -4.71
C GLY A 36 5.72 0.55 -6.18
N LYS A 37 6.92 0.87 -6.59
CA LYS A 37 7.24 1.39 -7.92
C LYS A 37 7.00 0.33 -9.00
N ILE A 38 6.39 0.75 -10.11
CA ILE A 38 6.33 -0.07 -11.32
C ILE A 38 7.72 -0.13 -11.92
N GLU A 39 8.22 -1.34 -12.15
CA GLU A 39 9.53 -1.59 -12.76
C GLU A 39 9.37 -1.77 -14.28
N PRO A 40 10.42 -1.47 -15.08
CA PRO A 40 10.37 -1.69 -16.54
C PRO A 40 10.07 -3.13 -16.94
N SER A 41 10.45 -4.10 -16.09
CA SER A 41 10.22 -5.52 -16.34
C SER A 41 8.80 -5.98 -16.03
N ASP A 42 7.99 -5.15 -15.35
CA ASP A 42 6.61 -5.51 -15.05
C ASP A 42 5.75 -5.45 -16.32
N ALA A 43 5.00 -6.52 -16.58
CA ALA A 43 4.17 -6.62 -17.78
C ALA A 43 2.98 -5.66 -17.76
N SER A 44 2.54 -5.23 -16.56
CA SER A 44 1.38 -4.36 -16.37
C SER A 44 1.41 -3.75 -14.98
N PRO A 45 0.63 -2.70 -14.71
CA PRO A 45 0.46 -2.20 -13.34
C PRO A 45 -0.05 -3.27 -12.36
N GLU A 46 -0.97 -4.12 -12.80
CA GLU A 46 -1.45 -5.22 -11.96
C GLU A 46 -0.33 -6.21 -11.63
N ALA A 47 0.51 -6.55 -12.63
CA ALA A 47 1.66 -7.44 -12.40
C ALA A 47 2.64 -6.84 -11.40
N ALA A 48 2.90 -5.53 -11.49
CA ALA A 48 3.72 -4.81 -10.51
C ALA A 48 3.13 -4.91 -9.11
N LEU A 49 1.82 -4.72 -8.97
CA LEU A 49 1.15 -4.81 -7.68
C LEU A 49 1.31 -6.20 -7.08
N ARG A 50 1.09 -7.25 -7.86
CA ARG A 50 1.21 -8.62 -7.39
C ARG A 50 2.64 -8.95 -6.97
N ARG A 51 3.63 -8.47 -7.73
CA ARG A 51 5.04 -8.63 -7.37
C ARG A 51 5.36 -7.95 -6.04
N GLU A 52 4.90 -6.71 -5.86
CA GLU A 52 5.12 -5.96 -4.62
C GLU A 52 4.47 -6.64 -3.42
N LEU A 53 3.25 -7.15 -3.57
CA LEU A 53 2.58 -7.88 -2.49
C LEU A 53 3.32 -9.16 -2.10
N ASP A 54 3.88 -9.85 -3.09
CA ASP A 54 4.70 -11.03 -2.82
C ASP A 54 6.00 -10.65 -2.09
N GLU A 55 6.69 -9.61 -2.54
CA GLU A 55 7.92 -9.14 -1.91
C GLU A 55 7.68 -8.65 -0.48
N GLU A 56 6.71 -7.79 -0.28
CA GLU A 56 6.51 -7.10 1.00
C GLU A 56 5.79 -7.95 2.04
N LEU A 57 4.92 -8.85 1.63
CA LEU A 57 4.04 -9.58 2.53
C LEU A 57 4.04 -11.10 2.32
N GLY A 58 4.69 -11.61 1.28
CA GLY A 58 4.48 -12.98 0.87
C GLY A 58 3.01 -13.25 0.59
N ALA A 59 2.31 -12.28 0.01
CA ALA A 59 0.87 -12.30 -0.12
C ALA A 59 0.41 -12.58 -1.55
N VAL A 60 -0.74 -13.25 -1.63
CA VAL A 60 -1.51 -13.44 -2.86
C VAL A 60 -2.84 -12.73 -2.68
N ALA A 61 -3.22 -11.93 -3.66
CA ALA A 61 -4.48 -11.21 -3.68
C ALA A 61 -5.41 -11.77 -4.75
N GLY A 62 -6.71 -11.62 -4.54
CA GLY A 62 -7.73 -11.88 -5.52
C GLY A 62 -7.77 -10.83 -6.63
N PRO A 63 -8.84 -10.79 -7.44
CA PRO A 63 -9.00 -9.79 -8.49
C PRO A 63 -8.91 -8.37 -7.94
N VAL A 64 -8.38 -7.46 -8.74
CA VAL A 64 -8.12 -6.07 -8.34
C VAL A 64 -9.04 -5.11 -9.10
N ARG A 65 -9.39 -4.00 -8.43
CA ARG A 65 -10.13 -2.90 -9.05
C ARG A 65 -9.51 -1.58 -8.66
N GLN A 66 -9.19 -0.74 -9.62
CA GLN A 66 -8.71 0.61 -9.34
C GLN A 66 -9.84 1.44 -8.73
N VAL A 67 -9.56 2.09 -7.62
CA VAL A 67 -10.57 2.90 -6.89
C VAL A 67 -10.12 4.33 -6.63
N PHE A 68 -8.82 4.59 -6.67
CA PHE A 68 -8.31 5.90 -6.31
C PHE A 68 -6.94 6.11 -6.95
N ALA A 69 -6.64 7.37 -7.27
CA ALA A 69 -5.31 7.76 -7.73
C ALA A 69 -5.00 9.15 -7.22
N CYS A 70 -3.74 9.40 -6.92
CA CYS A 70 -3.28 10.72 -6.51
C CYS A 70 -1.87 10.99 -7.03
N ALA A 71 -1.55 12.29 -7.13
CA ALA A 71 -0.24 12.74 -7.54
C ALA A 71 0.40 13.53 -6.42
N GLU A 72 1.69 13.29 -6.19
CA GLU A 72 2.52 14.09 -5.32
C GLU A 72 3.55 14.81 -6.18
N GLN A 73 3.59 16.14 -6.09
CA GLN A 73 4.50 16.95 -6.87
C GLN A 73 5.67 17.39 -6.01
N GLY A 74 6.87 17.00 -6.42
CA GLY A 74 8.12 17.47 -5.83
C GLY A 74 8.90 18.31 -6.82
N PRO A 75 10.02 18.93 -6.39
CA PRO A 75 10.82 19.79 -7.26
C PRO A 75 11.41 19.07 -8.46
N ASP A 76 11.83 17.82 -8.31
CA ASP A 76 12.48 17.06 -9.37
C ASP A 76 11.76 15.77 -9.72
N LEU A 77 10.71 15.40 -8.99
CA LEU A 77 10.03 14.14 -9.14
C LEU A 77 8.53 14.28 -8.89
N HIS A 78 7.75 13.88 -9.87
CA HIS A 78 6.31 13.69 -9.68
C HIS A 78 6.04 12.22 -9.39
N ARG A 79 5.25 11.94 -8.36
CA ARG A 79 4.83 10.60 -8.01
C ARG A 79 3.36 10.43 -8.32
N LEU A 80 3.05 9.42 -9.10
CA LEU A 80 1.67 9.02 -9.39
C LEU A 80 1.41 7.72 -8.65
N ASN A 81 0.45 7.75 -7.73
CA ASN A 81 0.05 6.58 -6.96
C ASN A 81 -1.33 6.13 -7.41
N VAL A 82 -1.44 4.86 -7.78
CA VAL A 82 -2.71 4.24 -8.15
C VAL A 82 -3.03 3.18 -7.13
N PHE A 83 -4.26 3.24 -6.59
CA PHE A 83 -4.72 2.35 -5.53
C PHE A 83 -5.78 1.39 -6.05
N TYR A 84 -5.59 0.12 -5.74
CA TYR A 84 -6.49 -0.96 -6.13
C TYR A 84 -7.06 -1.62 -4.88
N VAL A 85 -8.38 -1.82 -4.84
CA VAL A 85 -8.98 -2.65 -3.81
C VAL A 85 -8.90 -4.11 -4.24
N CYS A 86 -8.53 -4.98 -3.32
CA CYS A 86 -8.46 -6.42 -3.54
C CYS A 86 -8.56 -7.16 -2.21
N ARG A 87 -8.94 -8.44 -2.30
CA ARG A 87 -9.04 -9.30 -1.13
C ARG A 87 -7.75 -10.07 -0.93
N LEU A 88 -7.31 -10.17 0.31
CA LEU A 88 -6.20 -11.05 0.69
C LEU A 88 -6.65 -12.50 0.57
N VAL A 89 -5.92 -13.30 -0.22
CA VAL A 89 -6.15 -14.75 -0.35
C VAL A 89 -5.26 -15.49 0.62
N SER A 90 -3.97 -15.15 0.67
CA SER A 90 -3.01 -15.76 1.60
C SER A 90 -1.86 -14.80 1.87
N MET A 91 -1.22 -14.97 3.01
CA MET A 91 -0.06 -14.17 3.40
C MET A 91 0.89 -15.02 4.24
N ASP A 92 2.18 -14.96 3.90
CA ASP A 92 3.24 -15.63 4.63
C ASP A 92 4.42 -14.68 4.77
N LEU A 93 4.54 -14.05 5.92
CA LEU A 93 5.56 -13.03 6.18
C LEU A 93 6.97 -13.61 6.18
N SER A 94 7.14 -14.92 6.37
CA SER A 94 8.45 -15.57 6.26
C SER A 94 9.02 -15.54 4.84
N ARG A 95 8.17 -15.26 3.84
CA ARG A 95 8.56 -15.20 2.43
C ARG A 95 8.90 -13.78 1.98
N ARG A 96 8.93 -12.82 2.88
CA ARG A 96 9.30 -11.43 2.54
C ARG A 96 10.69 -11.39 1.93
N HIS A 97 10.83 -10.61 0.86
CA HIS A 97 12.09 -10.41 0.15
C HIS A 97 12.03 -9.08 -0.60
N GLY A 98 13.15 -8.70 -1.22
CA GLY A 98 13.24 -7.47 -1.96
C GLY A 98 14.29 -6.54 -1.39
N PRO A 99 14.76 -5.57 -2.18
CA PRO A 99 15.86 -4.70 -1.78
C PRO A 99 15.57 -3.85 -0.56
N GLU A 100 14.29 -3.52 -0.29
CA GLU A 100 13.90 -2.73 0.89
C GLU A 100 14.21 -3.42 2.20
N PHE A 101 14.27 -4.76 2.22
CA PHE A 101 14.59 -5.54 3.42
C PHE A 101 16.08 -5.77 3.63
N ASP A 102 16.90 -5.46 2.61
CA ASP A 102 18.35 -5.68 2.66
C ASP A 102 19.12 -4.51 3.26
N ASP A 103 18.48 -3.35 3.37
CA ASP A 103 19.12 -2.13 3.89
C ASP A 103 18.50 -1.71 5.22
N PRO A 104 19.25 -1.88 6.35
CA PRO A 104 18.75 -1.46 7.67
C PRO A 104 18.39 0.02 7.78
N SER A 105 18.95 0.88 6.93
CA SER A 105 18.65 2.31 6.95
C SER A 105 17.22 2.61 6.50
N ASN A 106 16.55 1.69 5.82
CA ASN A 106 15.14 1.80 5.46
C ASN A 106 14.21 1.65 6.66
N GLY A 107 14.72 1.17 7.81
CA GLY A 107 13.93 0.99 9.01
C GLY A 107 13.11 -0.29 8.98
N ARG A 108 12.01 -0.29 9.75
CA ARG A 108 11.15 -1.46 9.94
C ARG A 108 9.88 -1.35 9.11
N TYR A 109 9.44 -2.52 8.63
CA TYR A 109 8.19 -2.72 7.88
C TYR A 109 7.34 -3.73 8.65
N ASP A 110 6.63 -3.25 9.67
CA ASP A 110 5.74 -4.10 10.46
C ASP A 110 4.36 -4.13 9.81
N VAL A 111 3.66 -5.25 9.92
CA VAL A 111 2.33 -5.42 9.35
C VAL A 111 1.29 -5.19 10.43
N ASP A 112 0.35 -4.27 10.17
CA ASP A 112 -0.80 -4.03 11.03
C ASP A 112 -2.08 -4.34 10.25
N ILE A 113 -3.01 -5.00 10.93
CA ILE A 113 -4.34 -5.27 10.38
C ILE A 113 -5.33 -4.38 11.12
N VAL A 114 -5.89 -3.42 10.41
CA VAL A 114 -6.67 -2.33 11.01
C VAL A 114 -8.11 -2.40 10.46
N PRO A 115 -9.13 -2.40 11.34
CA PRO A 115 -10.51 -2.38 10.86
C PRO A 115 -10.74 -1.25 9.84
N CYS A 116 -11.41 -1.57 8.76
CA CYS A 116 -11.65 -0.63 7.67
C CYS A 116 -12.84 0.27 8.00
N THR A 117 -12.67 1.07 9.06
CA THR A 117 -13.68 2.02 9.54
C THR A 117 -13.03 3.38 9.76
N PRO A 118 -13.79 4.48 9.60
CA PRO A 118 -13.24 5.81 9.87
C PRO A 118 -12.68 5.94 11.29
N ALA A 119 -13.34 5.34 12.28
CA ALA A 119 -12.90 5.43 13.68
C ALA A 119 -11.55 4.75 13.90
N ALA A 120 -11.35 3.56 13.34
CA ALA A 120 -10.09 2.82 13.49
C ALA A 120 -8.95 3.48 12.73
N LEU A 121 -9.22 4.13 11.60
CA LEU A 121 -8.22 4.76 10.74
C LEU A 121 -7.89 6.19 11.17
N ALA A 122 -8.75 6.86 11.92
CA ALA A 122 -8.56 8.25 12.32
C ALA A 122 -7.25 8.53 13.07
N PRO A 123 -6.79 7.67 14.02
CA PRO A 123 -5.54 7.94 14.74
C PRO A 123 -4.27 7.56 13.99
N ILE A 124 -4.41 7.00 12.79
CA ILE A 124 -3.28 6.47 12.00
C ILE A 124 -2.78 7.54 11.04
N ASP A 125 -1.48 7.82 11.08
CA ASP A 125 -0.83 8.73 10.14
C ASP A 125 -0.54 8.00 8.82
N LEU A 126 -1.49 8.08 7.90
CA LEU A 126 -1.37 7.46 6.58
C LEU A 126 -0.66 8.36 5.60
N ILE A 127 0.31 7.80 4.89
CA ILE A 127 1.08 8.49 3.84
C ILE A 127 0.79 7.77 2.51
N PRO A 128 0.49 8.46 1.41
CA PRO A 128 0.35 9.91 1.30
C PRO A 128 -0.89 10.44 2.04
N GLU A 129 -0.86 11.71 2.39
CA GLU A 129 -1.96 12.35 3.13
C GLU A 129 -3.30 12.22 2.40
N THR A 130 -3.29 12.26 1.07
CA THR A 130 -4.47 12.08 0.24
C THR A 130 -5.12 10.71 0.42
N LEU A 131 -4.33 9.67 0.73
CA LEU A 131 -4.86 8.35 1.05
C LEU A 131 -5.67 8.40 2.35
N GLY A 132 -5.13 9.08 3.37
CA GLY A 132 -5.85 9.25 4.64
C GLY A 132 -7.19 9.96 4.45
N ALA A 133 -7.20 11.01 3.64
CA ALA A 133 -8.43 11.73 3.31
C ALA A 133 -9.44 10.84 2.58
N TYR A 134 -8.98 10.09 1.58
CA TYR A 134 -9.82 9.16 0.84
C TYR A 134 -10.46 8.12 1.77
N LEU A 135 -9.67 7.53 2.65
CA LEU A 135 -10.14 6.47 3.54
C LEU A 135 -11.11 6.99 4.60
N ARG A 136 -10.95 8.23 5.06
CA ARG A 136 -11.93 8.84 5.99
C ARG A 136 -13.32 8.87 5.37
N ASP A 137 -13.40 9.11 4.06
CA ASP A 137 -14.68 9.25 3.36
C ASP A 137 -15.21 7.91 2.82
N HIS A 138 -14.34 6.95 2.51
CA HIS A 138 -14.70 5.78 1.71
C HIS A 138 -14.38 4.43 2.35
N ALA A 139 -13.77 4.39 3.54
CA ALA A 139 -13.36 3.13 4.15
C ALA A 139 -14.51 2.13 4.27
N ALA A 140 -15.68 2.59 4.69
CA ALA A 140 -16.85 1.74 4.87
C ALA A 140 -17.36 1.15 3.54
N ASP A 141 -17.06 1.80 2.42
CA ASP A 141 -17.54 1.39 1.09
C ASP A 141 -16.62 0.37 0.42
N LEU A 142 -15.36 0.25 0.88
CA LEU A 142 -14.36 -0.56 0.20
C LEU A 142 -14.75 -2.02 0.00
N PRO A 143 -15.33 -2.73 0.99
CA PRO A 143 -15.74 -4.11 0.76
C PRO A 143 -16.72 -4.28 -0.39
N GLY A 144 -17.62 -3.30 -0.57
CA GLY A 144 -18.59 -3.30 -1.66
C GLY A 144 -17.97 -3.02 -3.04
N LEU A 145 -16.73 -2.54 -3.09
CA LEU A 145 -16.02 -2.27 -4.34
C LEU A 145 -15.18 -3.45 -4.82
N LEU A 146 -15.07 -4.51 -4.04
CA LEU A 146 -14.35 -5.71 -4.47
C LEU A 146 -14.95 -6.27 -5.75
N PRO A 147 -14.09 -6.67 -6.72
CA PRO A 147 -14.56 -7.29 -7.96
C PRO A 147 -15.34 -8.60 -7.73
#